data_5e8c39c67b43612d615c83ae5dfc44a8
#
_entry.id   5e8c39c67b43612d615c83ae5dfc44a8
#
_cell.length_a   1.000
_cell.length_b   1.000
_cell.length_c   1.000
_cell.angle_alpha   90.00
_cell.angle_beta   90.00
_cell.angle_gamma   90.00
#
_symmetry.space_group_name_H-M   'P 1'
#
loop_
_entity.id
_entity.type
_entity.pdbx_description
1 polymer ?
#
loop_
_entity_poly.entity_id
_entity_poly.type
_entity_poly.pdbx_seq_one_letter_code
_entity_poly.pdbx_strand_id
1 'polypeptide(L)'
;MLADQAYGGHSSIHDDATAEKLGFRAGPIEGPTHFSLFPPLLQQIWGQAWFERGCISSHYLNMVVEGEEVRAFAEVPAAGATSTRVWAEKADGTPVLEASASLGPDHGQTLLEGRMAALRPPGRLVILEDLHLGLKGVAEERVRMDADQHMGALYPFSLNDKLKVITETSPWYSDASGSPWGRPIIPFEMISVLAEYSSGTARFPVKGPAVGLFADQEIRLIKGPLFVGEDYIIRREIAALAQSKRTESYWVRTRIFDSTGTEQVAEMLLNHA
;
A
#
# COMPACT_ATOMS: atom_id res chain seq x y z
N MET A 1 7.85 -8.02 -11.10
CA MET A 1 8.00 -8.83 -9.86
C MET A 1 9.41 -9.46 -9.84
N LEU A 2 9.81 -10.06 -8.74
CA LEU A 2 11.05 -10.82 -8.67
C LEU A 2 10.87 -12.14 -9.42
N ALA A 3 11.84 -12.51 -10.28
CA ALA A 3 11.74 -13.66 -11.18
C ALA A 3 11.50 -15.01 -10.46
N ASP A 4 12.00 -15.13 -9.22
CA ASP A 4 11.93 -16.36 -8.42
C ASP A 4 10.96 -16.24 -7.22
N GLN A 5 10.06 -15.27 -7.27
CA GLN A 5 9.11 -15.03 -6.18
C GLN A 5 8.06 -16.13 -6.13
N ALA A 6 8.11 -16.96 -5.09
CA ALA A 6 7.19 -18.06 -4.87
C ALA A 6 6.29 -17.80 -3.65
N TYR A 7 4.99 -17.78 -3.87
CA TYR A 7 3.99 -17.65 -2.81
C TYR A 7 3.69 -19.03 -2.21
N GLY A 8 4.47 -19.42 -1.19
CA GLY A 8 4.30 -20.69 -0.51
C GLY A 8 3.18 -20.65 0.53
N GLY A 9 2.30 -21.65 0.51
CA GLY A 9 1.35 -21.89 1.59
C GLY A 9 0.01 -21.13 1.54
N HIS A 10 -0.24 -20.30 0.52
CA HIS A 10 -1.54 -19.67 0.27
C HIS A 10 -1.81 -19.50 -1.21
N SER A 11 -3.09 -19.39 -1.60
CA SER A 11 -3.47 -19.06 -2.97
C SER A 11 -3.24 -17.57 -3.21
N SER A 12 -2.38 -17.24 -4.16
CA SER A 12 -2.10 -15.86 -4.55
C SER A 12 -2.48 -15.63 -6.01
N ILE A 13 -3.12 -14.49 -6.28
CA ILE A 13 -3.41 -14.05 -7.66
C ILE A 13 -2.16 -13.68 -8.43
N HIS A 14 -1.04 -13.47 -7.75
CA HIS A 14 0.25 -13.18 -8.38
C HIS A 14 0.91 -14.43 -8.99
N ASP A 15 0.35 -15.62 -8.72
CA ASP A 15 0.69 -16.87 -9.38
C ASP A 15 -0.17 -17.04 -10.65
N ASP A 16 0.44 -17.22 -11.81
CA ASP A 16 -0.26 -17.31 -13.09
C ASP A 16 -1.32 -18.40 -13.11
N ALA A 17 -1.01 -19.59 -12.58
CA ALA A 17 -1.95 -20.70 -12.58
C ALA A 17 -3.18 -20.44 -11.67
N THR A 18 -3.01 -19.70 -10.59
CA THR A 18 -4.11 -19.27 -9.71
C THR A 18 -4.91 -18.16 -10.37
N ALA A 19 -4.23 -17.18 -10.99
CA ALA A 19 -4.87 -16.08 -11.69
C ALA A 19 -5.75 -16.57 -12.85
N GLU A 20 -5.24 -17.49 -13.68
CA GLU A 20 -6.00 -18.08 -14.79
C GLU A 20 -7.26 -18.82 -14.32
N LYS A 21 -7.22 -19.58 -13.23
CA LYS A 21 -8.38 -20.25 -12.63
C LYS A 21 -9.45 -19.27 -12.18
N LEU A 22 -9.07 -18.05 -11.80
CA LEU A 22 -9.97 -16.97 -11.41
C LEU A 22 -10.44 -16.12 -12.59
N GLY A 23 -10.02 -16.46 -13.82
CA GLY A 23 -10.41 -15.77 -15.05
C GLY A 23 -9.56 -14.54 -15.39
N PHE A 24 -8.41 -14.37 -14.76
CA PHE A 24 -7.41 -13.38 -15.16
C PHE A 24 -6.54 -13.92 -16.30
N ARG A 25 -5.96 -13.05 -17.09
CA ARG A 25 -5.10 -13.43 -18.24
C ARG A 25 -3.71 -13.93 -17.84
N ALA A 26 -3.23 -13.51 -16.66
CA ALA A 26 -1.98 -13.92 -16.00
C ALA A 26 -1.96 -13.32 -14.58
N GLY A 27 -0.97 -13.66 -13.78
CA GLY A 27 -0.78 -13.07 -12.45
C GLY A 27 -0.50 -11.57 -12.53
N PRO A 28 -1.32 -10.71 -11.90
CA PRO A 28 -1.02 -9.29 -11.83
C PRO A 28 0.22 -9.03 -10.97
N ILE A 29 0.92 -7.92 -11.24
CA ILE A 29 1.93 -7.42 -10.31
C ILE A 29 1.25 -6.96 -8.99
N GLU A 30 2.01 -6.92 -7.92
CA GLU A 30 1.51 -6.42 -6.63
C GLU A 30 1.07 -4.95 -6.73
N GLY A 31 -0.12 -4.63 -6.23
CA GLY A 31 -0.66 -3.27 -6.26
C GLY A 31 0.29 -2.21 -5.69
N PRO A 32 0.93 -2.44 -4.52
CA PRO A 32 1.89 -1.49 -3.94
C PRO A 32 3.07 -1.14 -4.85
N THR A 33 3.46 -2.02 -5.79
CA THR A 33 4.54 -1.74 -6.76
C THR A 33 4.28 -0.47 -7.57
N HIS A 34 3.02 -0.13 -7.83
CA HIS A 34 2.67 1.11 -8.51
C HIS A 34 3.06 2.37 -7.72
N PHE A 35 3.19 2.27 -6.40
CA PHE A 35 3.57 3.42 -5.57
C PHE A 35 5.02 3.85 -5.78
N SER A 36 5.89 2.96 -6.28
CA SER A 36 7.27 3.31 -6.65
C SER A 36 7.38 4.24 -7.86
N LEU A 37 6.30 4.39 -8.64
CA LEU A 37 6.29 5.26 -9.81
C LEU A 37 6.20 6.75 -9.45
N PHE A 38 5.63 7.09 -8.29
CA PHE A 38 5.26 8.46 -7.95
C PHE A 38 6.32 9.25 -7.16
N PRO A 39 7.16 8.68 -6.27
CA PRO A 39 8.11 9.44 -5.47
C PRO A 39 9.02 10.37 -6.29
N PRO A 40 9.55 10.00 -7.48
CA PRO A 40 10.35 10.92 -8.27
C PRO A 40 9.58 12.17 -8.72
N LEU A 41 8.30 12.04 -9.08
CA LEU A 41 7.43 13.13 -9.49
C LEU A 41 7.07 14.03 -8.29
N LEU A 42 6.72 13.40 -7.17
CA LEU A 42 6.27 14.11 -5.98
C LEU A 42 7.42 14.77 -5.22
N GLN A 43 8.61 14.21 -5.32
CA GLN A 43 9.84 14.86 -4.85
C GLN A 43 10.16 16.12 -5.67
N GLN A 44 9.91 16.12 -6.97
CA GLN A 44 10.07 17.35 -7.79
C GLN A 44 9.07 18.43 -7.38
N ILE A 45 7.88 18.06 -6.94
CA ILE A 45 6.82 19.00 -6.52
C ILE A 45 7.07 19.53 -5.11
N TRP A 46 7.35 18.64 -4.13
CA TRP A 46 7.39 18.97 -2.70
C TRP A 46 8.76 18.73 -2.02
N GLY A 47 9.76 18.30 -2.79
CA GLY A 47 11.10 18.05 -2.27
C GLY A 47 11.16 16.98 -1.20
N GLN A 48 12.06 17.18 -0.24
CA GLN A 48 12.27 16.27 0.89
C GLN A 48 11.00 16.12 1.76
N ALA A 49 10.19 17.18 1.88
CA ALA A 49 8.97 17.17 2.68
C ALA A 49 7.97 16.08 2.25
N TRP A 50 8.02 15.64 0.99
CA TRP A 50 7.24 14.50 0.49
C TRP A 50 7.50 13.22 1.30
N PHE A 51 8.75 12.91 1.59
CA PHE A 51 9.13 11.71 2.36
C PHE A 51 8.85 11.84 3.86
N GLU A 52 8.55 13.04 4.34
CA GLU A 52 8.25 13.29 5.76
C GLU A 52 6.75 13.31 6.04
N ARG A 53 5.96 13.87 5.11
CA ARG A 53 4.52 14.15 5.33
C ARG A 53 3.67 13.92 4.10
N GLY A 54 4.16 13.14 3.13
CA GLY A 54 3.44 12.84 1.91
C GLY A 54 2.32 11.83 2.13
N CYS A 55 1.29 11.92 1.30
CA CYS A 55 0.20 10.96 1.20
C CYS A 55 -0.08 10.63 -0.25
N ILE A 56 -0.18 9.35 -0.57
CA ILE A 56 -0.76 8.83 -1.82
C ILE A 56 -2.04 8.08 -1.47
N SER A 57 -3.12 8.38 -2.19
CA SER A 57 -4.44 7.78 -2.02
C SER A 57 -4.94 7.32 -3.39
N SER A 58 -5.01 6.01 -3.63
CA SER A 58 -5.21 5.42 -4.95
C SER A 58 -6.36 4.43 -5.02
N HIS A 59 -7.01 4.40 -6.20
CA HIS A 59 -7.96 3.39 -6.62
C HIS A 59 -7.41 2.64 -7.83
N TYR A 60 -7.31 1.31 -7.73
CA TYR A 60 -6.83 0.46 -8.81
C TYR A 60 -7.96 0.17 -9.81
N LEU A 61 -7.68 0.41 -11.10
CA LEU A 61 -8.67 0.30 -12.17
C LEU A 61 -8.47 -0.93 -13.04
N ASN A 62 -7.26 -1.16 -13.48
CA ASN A 62 -6.93 -2.29 -14.34
C ASN A 62 -5.63 -2.95 -13.88
N MET A 63 -5.63 -4.27 -13.93
CA MET A 63 -4.45 -5.08 -13.61
C MET A 63 -3.32 -4.83 -14.61
N VAL A 64 -2.10 -4.92 -14.11
CA VAL A 64 -0.87 -4.91 -14.89
C VAL A 64 -0.19 -6.26 -14.67
N VAL A 65 0.35 -6.85 -15.73
CA VAL A 65 1.17 -8.08 -15.65
C VAL A 65 2.62 -7.75 -15.93
N GLU A 66 3.50 -8.70 -15.60
CA GLU A 66 4.94 -8.58 -15.85
C GLU A 66 5.22 -8.18 -17.30
N GLY A 67 6.15 -7.23 -17.50
CA GLY A 67 6.58 -6.76 -18.82
C GLY A 67 5.68 -5.69 -19.47
N GLU A 68 4.52 -5.35 -18.89
CA GLU A 68 3.72 -4.24 -19.40
C GLU A 68 4.32 -2.89 -19.01
N GLU A 69 4.40 -1.98 -19.99
CA GLU A 69 4.84 -0.61 -19.76
C GLU A 69 3.72 0.18 -19.07
N VAL A 70 4.07 0.81 -17.95
CA VAL A 70 3.18 1.71 -17.20
C VAL A 70 3.86 3.08 -17.06
N ARG A 71 3.10 4.14 -17.30
CA ARG A 71 3.53 5.53 -17.16
C ARG A 71 2.77 6.20 -16.04
N ALA A 72 3.49 6.85 -15.14
CA ALA A 72 2.93 7.66 -14.05
C ALA A 72 2.93 9.14 -14.41
N PHE A 73 1.91 9.82 -13.96
CA PHE A 73 1.68 11.26 -14.21
C PHE A 73 1.30 11.96 -12.91
N ALA A 74 1.67 13.23 -12.83
CA ALA A 74 1.23 14.14 -11.80
C ALA A 74 0.86 15.49 -12.43
N GLU A 75 -0.28 16.05 -12.05
CA GLU A 75 -0.57 17.45 -12.39
C GLU A 75 0.38 18.35 -11.62
N VAL A 76 0.87 19.41 -12.28
CA VAL A 76 1.69 20.44 -11.61
C VAL A 76 0.74 21.30 -10.78
N PRO A 77 0.80 21.23 -9.43
CA PRO A 77 -0.11 22.01 -8.60
C PRO A 77 0.19 23.51 -8.68
N ALA A 78 -0.80 24.32 -8.35
CA ALA A 78 -0.57 25.75 -8.18
C ALA A 78 0.47 26.01 -7.08
N ALA A 79 1.17 27.12 -7.15
CA ALA A 79 2.18 27.48 -6.14
C ALA A 79 1.57 27.50 -4.74
N GLY A 80 2.18 26.75 -3.81
CA GLY A 80 1.71 26.61 -2.42
C GLY A 80 0.57 25.59 -2.23
N ALA A 81 0.08 24.92 -3.27
CA ALA A 81 -0.91 23.88 -3.12
C ALA A 81 -0.30 22.62 -2.45
N THR A 82 -1.06 22.06 -1.54
CA THR A 82 -0.68 20.86 -0.77
C THR A 82 -1.28 19.58 -1.31
N SER A 83 -1.99 19.63 -2.45
CA SER A 83 -2.57 18.45 -3.09
C SER A 83 -2.52 18.54 -4.60
N THR A 84 -2.46 17.39 -5.27
CA THR A 84 -2.51 17.27 -6.72
C THR A 84 -3.12 15.94 -7.13
N ARG A 85 -3.60 15.88 -8.36
CA ARG A 85 -4.02 14.63 -8.99
C ARG A 85 -2.80 13.89 -9.53
N VAL A 86 -2.77 12.58 -9.29
CA VAL A 86 -1.79 11.67 -9.90
C VAL A 86 -2.51 10.46 -10.50
N TRP A 87 -1.94 9.83 -11.51
CA TRP A 87 -2.50 8.63 -12.12
C TRP A 87 -1.44 7.82 -12.85
N ALA A 88 -1.79 6.60 -13.20
CA ALA A 88 -0.95 5.77 -14.05
C ALA A 88 -1.78 5.13 -15.16
N GLU A 89 -1.18 4.95 -16.32
CA GLU A 89 -1.79 4.32 -17.48
C GLU A 89 -0.77 3.45 -18.23
N LYS A 90 -1.27 2.48 -18.98
CA LYS A 90 -0.45 1.67 -19.87
C LYS A 90 -0.04 2.48 -21.11
N ALA A 91 0.91 1.94 -21.89
CA ALA A 91 1.39 2.57 -23.13
C ALA A 91 0.26 2.88 -24.14
N ASP A 92 -0.82 2.11 -24.12
CA ASP A 92 -1.99 2.28 -25.00
C ASP A 92 -3.04 3.25 -24.42
N GLY A 93 -2.77 3.89 -23.27
CA GLY A 93 -3.69 4.80 -22.60
C GLY A 93 -4.71 4.10 -21.68
N THR A 94 -4.67 2.77 -21.53
CA THR A 94 -5.55 2.08 -20.57
C THR A 94 -5.23 2.55 -19.15
N PRO A 95 -6.19 3.09 -18.39
CA PRO A 95 -5.94 3.57 -17.03
C PRO A 95 -5.60 2.41 -16.10
N VAL A 96 -4.54 2.54 -15.33
CA VAL A 96 -4.07 1.55 -14.33
C VAL A 96 -4.60 1.90 -12.96
N LEU A 97 -4.42 3.14 -12.55
CA LEU A 97 -4.96 3.68 -11.31
C LEU A 97 -5.25 5.18 -11.42
N GLU A 98 -6.19 5.64 -10.63
CA GLU A 98 -6.39 7.04 -10.32
C GLU A 98 -6.02 7.30 -8.87
N ALA A 99 -5.45 8.48 -8.56
CA ALA A 99 -5.02 8.80 -7.22
C ALA A 99 -4.98 10.31 -6.97
N SER A 100 -4.96 10.66 -5.69
CA SER A 100 -4.54 11.96 -5.21
C SER A 100 -3.23 11.83 -4.44
N ALA A 101 -2.36 12.83 -4.58
CA ALA A 101 -1.20 13.00 -3.72
C ALA A 101 -1.33 14.29 -2.94
N SER A 102 -0.85 14.31 -1.69
CA SER A 102 -0.92 15.49 -0.84
C SER A 102 0.21 15.56 0.16
N LEU A 103 0.48 16.77 0.65
CA LEU A 103 1.50 17.06 1.64
C LEU A 103 0.86 17.57 2.93
N GLY A 104 1.09 16.84 4.04
CA GLY A 104 0.57 17.21 5.37
C GLY A 104 1.26 18.44 6.00
N PRO A 105 0.73 18.88 7.16
CA PRO A 105 -0.21 18.16 8.02
C PRO A 105 -1.68 18.21 7.55
N ASP A 106 -2.07 19.19 6.75
CA ASP A 106 -3.44 19.30 6.21
C ASP A 106 -3.47 18.72 4.79
N HIS A 107 -3.94 17.48 4.69
CA HIS A 107 -4.03 16.78 3.41
C HIS A 107 -5.27 17.13 2.58
N GLY A 108 -6.23 17.88 3.17
CA GLY A 108 -7.56 18.02 2.58
C GLY A 108 -8.27 16.67 2.44
N GLN A 109 -9.29 16.62 1.60
CA GLN A 109 -10.01 15.37 1.30
C GLN A 109 -9.21 14.56 0.29
N THR A 110 -8.75 13.37 0.70
CA THR A 110 -8.08 12.44 -0.21
C THR A 110 -9.08 11.69 -1.11
N LEU A 111 -8.56 11.02 -2.16
CA LEU A 111 -9.41 10.20 -3.03
C LEU A 111 -10.18 9.14 -2.24
N LEU A 112 -9.51 8.41 -1.34
CA LEU A 112 -10.13 7.34 -0.58
C LEU A 112 -11.10 7.84 0.48
N GLU A 113 -10.84 8.98 1.10
CA GLU A 113 -11.81 9.61 2.02
C GLU A 113 -13.11 9.93 1.28
N GLY A 114 -13.01 10.47 0.06
CA GLY A 114 -14.18 10.71 -0.80
C GLY A 114 -14.91 9.42 -1.18
N ARG A 115 -14.18 8.37 -1.53
CA ARG A 115 -14.74 7.06 -1.87
C ARG A 115 -15.41 6.41 -0.66
N MET A 116 -14.78 6.43 0.51
CA MET A 116 -15.36 5.90 1.74
C MET A 116 -16.65 6.63 2.13
N ALA A 117 -16.69 7.95 2.00
CA ALA A 117 -17.88 8.75 2.28
C ALA A 117 -19.05 8.41 1.34
N ALA A 118 -18.77 7.92 0.14
CA ALA A 118 -19.76 7.51 -0.86
C ALA A 118 -20.18 6.04 -0.74
N LEU A 119 -19.59 5.25 0.17
CA LEU A 119 -19.96 3.85 0.36
C LEU A 119 -21.40 3.73 0.83
N ARG A 120 -22.13 2.78 0.24
CA ARG A 120 -23.46 2.39 0.72
C ARG A 120 -23.31 1.29 1.77
N PRO A 121 -24.17 1.26 2.81
CA PRO A 121 -24.21 0.14 3.73
C PRO A 121 -24.29 -1.18 2.97
N PRO A 122 -23.49 -2.18 3.30
CA PRO A 122 -23.59 -3.49 2.66
C PRO A 122 -24.92 -4.14 3.01
N GLY A 123 -25.41 -5.02 2.12
CA GLY A 123 -26.50 -5.92 2.42
C GLY A 123 -26.05 -7.02 3.37
N ARG A 124 -26.63 -8.22 3.22
CA ARG A 124 -26.20 -9.40 3.98
C ARG A 124 -24.82 -9.85 3.48
N LEU A 125 -23.81 -9.74 4.34
CA LEU A 125 -22.48 -10.29 4.11
C LEU A 125 -22.47 -11.80 4.44
N VAL A 126 -21.63 -12.57 3.74
CA VAL A 126 -21.47 -14.01 3.88
C VAL A 126 -20.03 -14.35 4.30
N ILE A 127 -19.04 -13.85 3.54
CA ILE A 127 -17.62 -14.07 3.84
C ILE A 127 -17.19 -13.19 5.02
N LEU A 128 -17.74 -11.99 5.10
CA LEU A 128 -17.41 -10.96 6.09
C LEU A 128 -18.51 -10.81 7.17
N GLU A 129 -19.38 -11.81 7.37
CA GLU A 129 -20.55 -11.68 8.26
C GLU A 129 -20.18 -11.40 9.72
N ASP A 130 -18.99 -11.82 10.14
CA ASP A 130 -18.49 -11.63 11.51
C ASP A 130 -17.66 -10.34 11.68
N LEU A 131 -17.47 -9.55 10.61
CA LEU A 131 -16.80 -8.26 10.67
C LEU A 131 -17.80 -7.14 10.96
N HIS A 132 -17.33 -6.14 11.71
CA HIS A 132 -18.09 -4.92 11.97
C HIS A 132 -17.15 -3.71 12.02
N LEU A 133 -17.71 -2.52 11.82
CA LEU A 133 -16.95 -1.26 11.94
C LEU A 133 -16.35 -1.12 13.33
N GLY A 134 -15.10 -0.67 13.39
CA GLY A 134 -14.36 -0.47 14.63
C GLY A 134 -13.83 -1.75 15.26
N LEU A 135 -14.01 -2.95 14.63
CA LEU A 135 -13.38 -4.18 15.08
C LEU A 135 -11.86 -4.01 15.01
N LYS A 136 -11.21 -4.17 16.14
CA LYS A 136 -9.75 -4.05 16.26
C LYS A 136 -9.09 -5.41 16.13
N GLY A 137 -7.88 -5.42 15.59
CA GLY A 137 -7.01 -6.58 15.66
C GLY A 137 -6.76 -7.01 17.10
N VAL A 138 -6.56 -8.31 17.33
CA VAL A 138 -6.48 -8.91 18.68
C VAL A 138 -5.24 -8.49 19.47
N ALA A 139 -4.20 -7.96 18.83
CA ALA A 139 -2.97 -7.53 19.48
C ALA A 139 -2.35 -6.32 18.77
N GLU A 140 -1.54 -5.57 19.51
CA GLU A 140 -0.54 -4.69 18.92
C GLU A 140 0.61 -5.54 18.38
N GLU A 141 1.14 -5.15 17.23
CA GLU A 141 2.21 -5.89 16.58
C GLU A 141 3.47 -5.05 16.52
N ARG A 142 4.57 -5.62 16.99
CA ARG A 142 5.89 -5.03 16.75
C ARG A 142 6.38 -5.51 15.39
N VAL A 143 6.68 -4.56 14.52
CA VAL A 143 7.15 -4.82 13.15
C VAL A 143 8.46 -4.09 12.90
N ARG A 144 9.25 -4.65 11.99
CA ARG A 144 10.55 -4.13 11.59
C ARG A 144 10.83 -4.54 10.16
N MET A 145 11.60 -3.75 9.44
CA MET A 145 12.13 -4.09 8.13
C MET A 145 13.64 -3.83 8.12
N ASP A 146 14.43 -4.88 8.26
CA ASP A 146 15.85 -4.84 7.97
C ASP A 146 16.08 -5.06 6.47
N ALA A 147 17.23 -4.62 5.96
CA ALA A 147 17.53 -4.67 4.52
C ALA A 147 17.46 -6.09 3.94
N ASP A 148 17.95 -7.09 4.69
CA ASP A 148 17.98 -8.50 4.26
C ASP A 148 16.91 -9.37 4.94
N GLN A 149 16.01 -8.78 5.71
CA GLN A 149 14.93 -9.51 6.37
C GLN A 149 13.92 -10.03 5.35
N HIS A 150 13.70 -11.36 5.32
CA HIS A 150 12.63 -11.97 4.56
C HIS A 150 11.27 -11.63 5.18
N MET A 151 10.36 -11.04 4.39
CA MET A 151 9.09 -10.49 4.88
C MET A 151 7.97 -11.53 5.00
N GLY A 152 8.30 -12.80 5.04
CA GLY A 152 7.34 -13.89 5.31
C GLY A 152 6.63 -14.42 4.07
N ALA A 153 5.59 -15.25 4.28
CA ALA A 153 4.92 -15.95 3.20
C ALA A 153 4.06 -15.05 2.30
N LEU A 154 3.54 -13.94 2.85
CA LEU A 154 2.75 -12.98 2.08
C LEU A 154 3.63 -12.13 1.15
N TYR A 155 4.88 -11.89 1.56
CA TYR A 155 5.86 -11.09 0.83
C TYR A 155 7.20 -11.82 0.84
N PRO A 156 7.39 -12.83 -0.04
CA PRO A 156 8.52 -13.76 0.00
C PRO A 156 9.80 -13.14 -0.59
N PHE A 157 10.19 -12.00 -0.08
CA PHE A 157 11.39 -11.25 -0.47
C PHE A 157 11.89 -10.35 0.67
N SER A 158 13.07 -9.80 0.52
CA SER A 158 13.65 -8.76 1.40
C SER A 158 13.56 -7.38 0.74
N LEU A 159 13.83 -6.32 1.51
CA LEU A 159 13.98 -4.98 0.94
C LEU A 159 15.10 -4.95 -0.12
N ASN A 160 16.26 -5.58 0.16
CA ASN A 160 17.36 -5.63 -0.79
C ASN A 160 17.00 -6.37 -2.09
N ASP A 161 16.13 -7.37 -2.04
CA ASP A 161 15.62 -8.01 -3.25
C ASP A 161 14.72 -7.05 -4.04
N LYS A 162 13.83 -6.36 -3.35
CA LYS A 162 12.92 -5.41 -3.99
C LYS A 162 13.66 -4.22 -4.61
N LEU A 163 14.70 -3.71 -3.98
CA LEU A 163 15.52 -2.61 -4.50
C LEU A 163 16.24 -2.94 -5.82
N LYS A 164 16.40 -4.21 -6.18
CA LYS A 164 16.95 -4.63 -7.48
C LYS A 164 15.97 -4.45 -8.64
N VAL A 165 14.67 -4.38 -8.35
CA VAL A 165 13.59 -4.36 -9.35
C VAL A 165 12.61 -3.19 -9.15
N ILE A 166 12.79 -2.36 -8.12
CA ILE A 166 11.97 -1.18 -7.89
C ILE A 166 12.11 -0.19 -9.05
N THR A 167 11.00 0.41 -9.45
CA THR A 167 10.95 1.28 -10.64
C THR A 167 11.71 2.60 -10.41
N GLU A 168 11.67 3.11 -9.20
CA GLU A 168 12.44 4.27 -8.80
C GLU A 168 13.80 3.87 -8.21
N THR A 169 14.81 4.68 -8.40
CA THR A 169 16.11 4.52 -7.75
C THR A 169 16.39 5.72 -6.87
N SER A 170 16.76 5.48 -5.61
CA SER A 170 17.21 6.54 -4.71
C SER A 170 18.33 6.00 -3.83
N PRO A 171 19.46 6.71 -3.68
CA PRO A 171 20.50 6.33 -2.73
C PRO A 171 20.00 6.32 -1.28
N TRP A 172 18.91 7.03 -0.99
CA TRP A 172 18.33 7.15 0.35
C TRP A 172 17.78 5.82 0.89
N TYR A 173 17.53 4.82 0.04
CA TYR A 173 16.99 3.52 0.44
C TYR A 173 18.06 2.54 0.96
N SER A 174 19.33 2.77 0.62
CA SER A 174 20.43 1.86 0.98
C SER A 174 21.64 2.54 1.59
N ASP A 175 21.85 3.85 1.35
CA ASP A 175 23.02 4.61 1.78
C ASP A 175 22.66 5.65 2.84
N ALA A 176 23.14 5.41 4.07
CA ALA A 176 22.94 6.35 5.17
C ALA A 176 23.65 7.70 4.92
N SER A 177 24.80 7.69 4.23
CA SER A 177 25.59 8.91 4.00
C SER A 177 24.97 9.81 2.95
N GLY A 178 24.21 9.25 2.00
CA GLY A 178 23.47 9.98 0.98
C GLY A 178 22.10 10.45 1.43
N SER A 179 21.60 9.93 2.55
CA SER A 179 20.27 10.26 3.08
C SER A 179 20.31 11.56 3.89
N PRO A 180 19.38 12.52 3.65
CA PRO A 180 19.25 13.75 4.43
C PRO A 180 19.03 13.51 5.94
N TRP A 181 18.57 12.34 6.31
CA TRP A 181 18.30 11.94 7.70
C TRP A 181 19.45 11.13 8.32
N GLY A 182 20.56 10.90 7.59
CA GLY A 182 21.71 10.10 8.04
C GLY A 182 21.39 8.61 8.25
N ARG A 183 20.28 8.13 7.70
CA ARG A 183 19.78 6.74 7.81
C ARG A 183 19.06 6.35 6.53
N PRO A 184 19.08 5.07 6.11
CA PRO A 184 18.27 4.60 4.99
C PRO A 184 16.79 4.63 5.35
N ILE A 185 15.97 5.03 4.38
CA ILE A 185 14.51 5.11 4.53
C ILE A 185 13.83 3.97 3.81
N ILE A 186 12.64 3.59 4.27
CA ILE A 186 11.80 2.58 3.63
C ILE A 186 11.09 3.23 2.42
N PRO A 187 11.22 2.67 1.19
CA PRO A 187 10.48 3.14 0.01
C PRO A 187 8.96 3.11 0.23
N PHE A 188 8.23 4.01 -0.43
CA PHE A 188 6.77 4.13 -0.25
C PHE A 188 6.03 2.80 -0.48
N GLU A 189 6.38 2.05 -1.53
CA GLU A 189 5.76 0.75 -1.77
C GLU A 189 6.05 -0.26 -0.64
N MET A 190 7.25 -0.21 -0.05
CA MET A 190 7.65 -1.13 1.02
C MET A 190 7.03 -0.77 2.38
N ILE A 191 6.49 0.44 2.54
CA ILE A 191 5.65 0.78 3.70
C ILE A 191 4.38 -0.09 3.70
N SER A 192 3.81 -0.38 2.53
CA SER A 192 2.71 -1.35 2.41
C SER A 192 3.11 -2.73 2.91
N VAL A 193 4.29 -3.21 2.49
CA VAL A 193 4.82 -4.50 2.95
C VAL A 193 5.03 -4.51 4.47
N LEU A 194 5.64 -3.45 5.03
CA LEU A 194 5.82 -3.31 6.48
C LEU A 194 4.48 -3.35 7.23
N ALA A 195 3.45 -2.71 6.66
CA ALA A 195 2.12 -2.65 7.25
C ALA A 195 1.34 -3.97 7.15
N GLU A 196 1.66 -4.85 6.17
CA GLU A 196 0.83 -6.02 5.84
C GLU A 196 1.48 -7.38 6.08
N TYR A 197 2.82 -7.50 6.16
CA TYR A 197 3.46 -8.83 6.24
C TYR A 197 3.05 -9.64 7.48
N SER A 198 2.59 -8.97 8.52
CA SER A 198 2.10 -9.57 9.78
C SER A 198 0.58 -9.53 9.93
N SER A 199 -0.18 -9.15 8.88
CA SER A 199 -1.64 -8.87 8.97
C SER A 199 -2.47 -10.06 9.46
N GLY A 200 -2.01 -11.29 9.25
CA GLY A 200 -2.65 -12.49 9.78
C GLY A 200 -2.74 -12.55 11.31
N THR A 201 -1.87 -11.81 12.03
CA THR A 201 -1.91 -11.75 13.50
C THR A 201 -3.09 -10.94 14.01
N ALA A 202 -3.68 -10.06 13.21
CA ALA A 202 -4.89 -9.32 13.58
C ALA A 202 -6.10 -10.23 13.79
N ARG A 203 -6.10 -11.42 13.15
CA ARG A 203 -7.16 -12.44 13.26
C ARG A 203 -8.56 -11.92 12.99
N PHE A 204 -8.70 -11.07 11.98
CA PHE A 204 -10.04 -10.70 11.52
C PHE A 204 -10.78 -11.93 11.00
N PRO A 205 -12.03 -12.16 11.45
CA PRO A 205 -12.79 -13.37 11.13
C PRO A 205 -13.36 -13.33 9.71
N VAL A 206 -12.49 -13.49 8.72
CA VAL A 206 -12.85 -13.64 7.30
C VAL A 206 -13.05 -15.12 7.01
N LYS A 207 -14.22 -15.48 6.46
CA LYS A 207 -14.54 -16.87 6.11
C LYS A 207 -13.86 -17.26 4.80
N GLY A 208 -13.25 -18.45 4.79
CA GLY A 208 -12.64 -19.01 3.59
C GLY A 208 -13.49 -20.11 2.93
N PRO A 209 -13.15 -20.54 1.71
CA PRO A 209 -12.03 -20.02 0.94
C PRO A 209 -12.34 -18.64 0.30
N ALA A 210 -11.40 -17.70 0.39
CA ALA A 210 -11.50 -16.40 -0.23
C ALA A 210 -10.13 -15.99 -0.79
N VAL A 211 -10.13 -15.23 -1.87
CA VAL A 211 -8.94 -14.61 -2.44
C VAL A 211 -9.14 -13.10 -2.35
N GLY A 212 -8.24 -12.42 -1.64
CA GLY A 212 -8.30 -10.97 -1.48
C GLY A 212 -7.58 -10.26 -2.61
N LEU A 213 -8.14 -9.15 -3.06
CA LEU A 213 -7.56 -8.22 -4.01
C LEU A 213 -7.41 -6.86 -3.35
N PHE A 214 -6.33 -6.15 -3.63
CA PHE A 214 -6.21 -4.74 -3.26
C PHE A 214 -6.98 -3.91 -4.29
N ALA A 215 -8.08 -3.30 -3.86
CA ALA A 215 -8.91 -2.46 -4.72
C ALA A 215 -8.58 -0.96 -4.55
N ASP A 216 -8.25 -0.55 -3.34
CA ASP A 216 -7.90 0.82 -2.99
C ASP A 216 -6.78 0.80 -1.94
N GLN A 217 -5.86 1.74 -2.02
CA GLN A 217 -4.79 1.88 -1.03
C GLN A 217 -4.39 3.34 -0.81
N GLU A 218 -4.25 3.73 0.45
CA GLU A 218 -3.68 5.00 0.85
C GLU A 218 -2.53 4.76 1.83
N ILE A 219 -1.42 5.46 1.62
CA ILE A 219 -0.31 5.53 2.57
C ILE A 219 -0.09 7.01 2.89
N ARG A 220 -0.14 7.34 4.17
CA ARG A 220 0.04 8.68 4.70
C ARG A 220 1.17 8.71 5.70
N LEU A 221 2.19 9.51 5.42
CA LEU A 221 3.24 9.84 6.39
C LEU A 221 2.78 11.02 7.25
N ILE A 222 2.90 10.88 8.56
CA ILE A 222 2.52 11.89 9.56
C ILE A 222 3.79 12.53 10.11
N LYS A 223 4.77 11.69 10.45
CA LYS A 223 6.08 12.07 10.95
C LYS A 223 7.13 11.08 10.40
N GLY A 224 7.23 11.05 9.07
CA GLY A 224 8.21 10.23 8.35
C GLY A 224 9.58 10.90 8.27
N PRO A 225 10.47 10.30 7.48
CA PRO A 225 10.28 8.99 6.82
C PRO A 225 10.29 7.82 7.81
N LEU A 226 9.84 6.67 7.35
CA LEU A 226 10.10 5.42 8.07
C LEU A 226 11.50 4.91 7.74
N PHE A 227 12.21 4.38 8.72
CA PHE A 227 13.62 4.01 8.59
C PHE A 227 13.81 2.49 8.54
N VAL A 228 14.74 2.05 7.70
CA VAL A 228 15.20 0.67 7.67
C VAL A 228 15.86 0.33 9.03
N GLY A 229 15.52 -0.84 9.57
CA GLY A 229 16.07 -1.29 10.83
C GLY A 229 15.49 -0.65 12.09
N GLU A 230 14.41 0.12 11.97
CA GLU A 230 13.68 0.66 13.12
C GLU A 230 12.50 -0.23 13.49
N ASP A 231 12.19 -0.30 14.77
CA ASP A 231 11.00 -0.97 15.29
C ASP A 231 9.80 -0.04 15.26
N TYR A 232 8.65 -0.55 14.83
CA TYR A 232 7.37 0.15 14.84
C TYR A 232 6.30 -0.69 15.53
N ILE A 233 5.28 -0.03 16.08
CA ILE A 233 4.08 -0.68 16.62
C ILE A 233 2.94 -0.45 15.66
N ILE A 234 2.24 -1.54 15.29
CA ILE A 234 1.07 -1.50 14.40
C ILE A 234 -0.21 -1.80 15.18
N ARG A 235 -1.25 -1.00 14.90
CA ARG A 235 -2.63 -1.23 15.35
C ARG A 235 -3.57 -1.21 14.17
N ARG A 236 -4.42 -2.24 14.05
CA ARG A 236 -5.37 -2.39 12.95
C ARG A 236 -6.81 -2.29 13.41
N GLU A 237 -7.66 -1.73 12.54
CA GLU A 237 -9.08 -1.56 12.78
C GLU A 237 -9.85 -1.64 11.47
N ILE A 238 -11.04 -2.27 11.48
CA ILE A 238 -11.97 -2.26 10.35
C ILE A 238 -12.58 -0.87 10.22
N ALA A 239 -12.23 -0.17 9.16
CA ALA A 239 -12.66 1.21 8.90
C ALA A 239 -13.94 1.31 8.07
N ALA A 240 -14.21 0.32 7.20
CA ALA A 240 -15.44 0.25 6.41
C ALA A 240 -15.71 -1.18 5.96
N LEU A 241 -16.96 -1.44 5.60
CA LEU A 241 -17.43 -2.65 4.94
C LEU A 241 -18.26 -2.23 3.72
N ALA A 242 -18.09 -2.92 2.61
CA ALA A 242 -18.83 -2.66 1.40
C ALA A 242 -19.16 -3.96 0.67
N GLN A 243 -20.06 -3.86 -0.30
CA GLN A 243 -20.46 -4.98 -1.13
C GLN A 243 -20.75 -4.52 -2.56
N SER A 244 -20.26 -5.27 -3.51
CA SER A 244 -20.62 -5.16 -4.92
C SER A 244 -21.47 -6.37 -5.33
N LYS A 245 -21.81 -6.47 -6.63
CA LYS A 245 -22.51 -7.66 -7.15
C LYS A 245 -21.68 -8.95 -7.06
N ARG A 246 -20.35 -8.86 -6.97
CA ARG A 246 -19.44 -9.99 -7.10
C ARG A 246 -18.49 -10.15 -5.91
N THR A 247 -18.30 -9.10 -5.12
CA THR A 247 -17.31 -9.07 -4.04
C THR A 247 -17.92 -8.48 -2.78
N GLU A 248 -17.49 -8.99 -1.65
CA GLU A 248 -17.58 -8.33 -0.37
C GLU A 248 -16.22 -7.69 -0.11
N SER A 249 -16.17 -6.51 0.46
CA SER A 249 -14.91 -5.83 0.74
C SER A 249 -14.88 -5.21 2.13
N TYR A 250 -13.70 -5.19 2.71
CA TYR A 250 -13.44 -4.58 4.01
C TYR A 250 -12.21 -3.68 3.94
N TRP A 251 -12.31 -2.56 4.62
CA TRP A 251 -11.25 -1.56 4.67
C TRP A 251 -10.54 -1.65 6.00
N VAL A 252 -9.24 -1.87 5.97
CA VAL A 252 -8.41 -1.92 7.17
C VAL A 252 -7.62 -0.63 7.29
N ARG A 253 -7.78 0.03 8.43
CA ARG A 253 -6.91 1.13 8.83
C ARG A 253 -5.79 0.58 9.69
N THR A 254 -4.57 0.68 9.21
CA THR A 254 -3.34 0.28 9.88
C THR A 254 -2.59 1.52 10.33
N ARG A 255 -2.59 1.80 11.63
CA ARG A 255 -1.81 2.90 12.21
C ARG A 255 -0.44 2.40 12.62
N ILE A 256 0.59 3.14 12.22
CA ILE A 256 1.99 2.83 12.49
C ILE A 256 2.50 3.86 13.50
N PHE A 257 2.99 3.37 14.62
CA PHE A 257 3.54 4.17 15.71
C PHE A 257 5.05 3.95 15.82
N ASP A 258 5.72 4.88 16.48
CA ASP A 258 7.12 4.72 16.90
C ASP A 258 7.33 3.46 17.75
N SER A 259 8.56 3.12 18.04
CA SER A 259 8.93 1.92 18.84
C SER A 259 8.36 1.91 20.26
N THR A 260 7.93 3.07 20.78
CA THR A 260 7.27 3.20 22.09
C THR A 260 5.76 3.00 22.01
N GLY A 261 5.17 3.04 20.83
CA GLY A 261 3.73 2.95 20.59
C GLY A 261 2.96 4.23 20.97
N THR A 262 3.65 5.36 21.17
CA THR A 262 3.03 6.61 21.63
C THR A 262 2.81 7.63 20.52
N GLU A 263 3.74 7.75 19.58
CA GLU A 263 3.66 8.71 18.48
C GLU A 263 3.28 8.01 17.17
N GLN A 264 2.15 8.40 16.58
CA GLN A 264 1.78 7.90 15.26
C GLN A 264 2.66 8.56 14.19
N VAL A 265 3.38 7.74 13.43
CA VAL A 265 4.34 8.19 12.41
C VAL A 265 3.81 8.02 10.99
N ALA A 266 2.93 7.04 10.77
CA ALA A 266 2.28 6.82 9.48
C ALA A 266 0.93 6.12 9.65
N GLU A 267 0.17 6.05 8.55
CA GLU A 267 -1.08 5.31 8.46
C GLU A 267 -1.22 4.69 7.06
N MET A 268 -1.77 3.51 6.99
CA MET A 268 -2.24 2.91 5.75
C MET A 268 -3.73 2.62 5.84
N LEU A 269 -4.47 2.91 4.79
CA LEU A 269 -5.84 2.46 4.58
C LEU A 269 -5.85 1.54 3.36
N LEU A 270 -6.34 0.33 3.54
CA LEU A 270 -6.33 -0.70 2.50
C LEU A 270 -7.71 -1.33 2.36
N ASN A 271 -8.24 -1.35 1.13
CA ASN A 271 -9.47 -2.04 0.77
C ASN A 271 -9.15 -3.42 0.20
N HIS A 272 -9.52 -4.46 0.94
CA HIS A 272 -9.52 -5.85 0.49
C HIS A 272 -10.89 -6.18 -0.12
N ALA A 273 -10.92 -6.55 -1.41
CA ALA A 273 -12.13 -6.90 -2.15
C ALA A 273 -12.11 -8.34 -2.67
#